data_4cf0929e7e11de65760c11446a8c6732
#
_entry.id   4cf0929e7e11de65760c11446a8c6732
#
_cell.length_a   1.000
_cell.length_b   1.000
_cell.length_c   1.000
_cell.angle_alpha   90.00
_cell.angle_beta   90.00
_cell.angle_gamma   90.00
#
_symmetry.space_group_name_H-M   'P 1'
#
loop_
_entity.id
_entity.type
_entity.pdbx_description
1 polymer ?
#
loop_
_entity_poly.entity_id
_entity_poly.type
_entity_poly.pdbx_seq_one_letter_code
_entity_poly.pdbx_strand_id
1 'polypeptide(L)'
;VNNEYLNLLSNMKIPVVLVDRDVKYTGHAGVFIDNEYGAFEATKLLLENGHSNIALIAGPTNTVPGRGRRKGYQDAFKFMNIPVREELIFNGDFSITSGKLITRHILADYPDVTAIFSCNNHMTLGCISELMEVGKKIPDDMALVGFDDLPLVKIFHYQLTVVDRSSREMGYQAMKLMSKMLKG
;
A
#
# COMPACT_ATOMS: atom_id res chain seq x y z
N VAL A 1 -0.41 -18.03 -0.09
CA VAL A 1 -0.65 -19.06 0.94
C VAL A 1 -1.29 -20.23 0.22
N ASN A 2 -0.73 -21.43 0.41
CA ASN A 2 -1.29 -22.63 -0.21
C ASN A 2 -2.57 -23.01 0.54
N ASN A 3 -3.71 -23.05 -0.15
CA ASN A 3 -5.02 -23.41 0.42
C ASN A 3 -5.01 -24.80 1.07
N GLU A 4 -4.09 -25.68 0.67
CA GLU A 4 -3.97 -27.04 1.21
C GLU A 4 -3.69 -27.06 2.72
N TYR A 5 -2.80 -26.18 3.21
CA TYR A 5 -2.52 -26.08 4.66
C TYR A 5 -3.75 -25.60 5.45
N LEU A 6 -4.48 -24.63 4.91
CA LEU A 6 -5.69 -24.15 5.57
C LEU A 6 -6.79 -25.22 5.61
N ASN A 7 -6.94 -25.98 4.53
CA ASN A 7 -7.86 -27.10 4.48
C ASN A 7 -7.46 -28.20 5.48
N LEU A 8 -6.15 -28.51 5.59
CA LEU A 8 -5.66 -29.46 6.57
C LEU A 8 -6.00 -29.03 8.01
N LEU A 9 -5.71 -27.76 8.36
CA LEU A 9 -6.03 -27.21 9.69
C LEU A 9 -7.54 -27.24 9.98
N SER A 10 -8.35 -26.93 8.98
CA SER A 10 -9.82 -27.00 9.11
C SER A 10 -10.30 -28.43 9.37
N ASN A 11 -9.75 -29.42 8.65
CA ASN A 11 -10.08 -30.83 8.84
C ASN A 11 -9.68 -31.33 10.23
N MET A 12 -8.60 -30.80 10.79
CA MET A 12 -8.15 -31.08 12.17
C MET A 12 -8.94 -30.28 13.23
N LYS A 13 -9.92 -29.47 12.83
CA LYS A 13 -10.70 -28.57 13.70
C LYS A 13 -9.83 -27.59 14.52
N ILE A 14 -8.68 -27.23 13.97
CA ILE A 14 -7.80 -26.25 14.58
C ILE A 14 -8.33 -24.85 14.21
N PRO A 15 -8.61 -23.98 15.20
CA PRO A 15 -9.07 -22.62 14.92
C PRO A 15 -7.96 -21.81 14.24
N VAL A 16 -8.33 -21.08 13.20
CA VAL A 16 -7.42 -20.26 12.39
C VAL A 16 -7.97 -18.84 12.28
N VAL A 17 -7.13 -17.84 12.55
CA VAL A 17 -7.42 -16.43 12.30
C VAL A 17 -6.41 -15.89 11.31
N LEU A 18 -6.91 -15.37 10.20
CA LEU A 18 -6.08 -14.72 9.17
C LEU A 18 -5.77 -13.29 9.57
N VAL A 19 -4.55 -12.83 9.31
CA VAL A 19 -4.15 -11.45 9.59
C VAL A 19 -3.54 -10.85 8.32
N ASP A 20 -4.05 -9.69 7.91
CA ASP A 20 -3.57 -8.89 6.76
C ASP A 20 -3.68 -9.60 5.39
N ARG A 21 -3.71 -10.89 5.33
CA ARG A 21 -3.86 -11.68 4.10
C ARG A 21 -5.19 -12.42 4.09
N ASP A 22 -6.06 -12.00 3.20
CA ASP A 22 -7.25 -12.79 2.88
C ASP A 22 -6.88 -13.94 1.94
N VAL A 23 -7.40 -15.11 2.26
CA VAL A 23 -7.31 -16.30 1.41
C VAL A 23 -8.72 -16.62 0.96
N LYS A 24 -9.01 -16.33 -0.31
CA LYS A 24 -10.33 -16.52 -0.90
C LYS A 24 -10.86 -17.94 -0.67
N TYR A 25 -12.16 -18.04 -0.39
CA TYR A 25 -12.93 -19.28 -0.28
C TYR A 25 -12.60 -20.19 0.91
N THR A 26 -11.88 -19.73 1.91
CA THR A 26 -11.56 -20.59 3.07
C THR A 26 -12.56 -20.48 4.22
N GLY A 27 -13.39 -19.42 4.26
CA GLY A 27 -14.35 -19.18 5.34
C GLY A 27 -13.71 -18.92 6.71
N HIS A 28 -12.38 -18.73 6.76
CA HIS A 28 -11.71 -18.43 8.01
C HIS A 28 -11.99 -17.00 8.47
N ALA A 29 -12.13 -16.82 9.77
CA ALA A 29 -12.18 -15.50 10.37
C ALA A 29 -10.84 -14.78 10.21
N GLY A 30 -10.86 -13.45 10.10
CA GLY A 30 -9.62 -12.70 9.94
C GLY A 30 -9.76 -11.23 10.33
N VAL A 31 -8.60 -10.60 10.45
CA VAL A 31 -8.45 -9.16 10.68
C VAL A 31 -7.71 -8.58 9.47
N PHE A 32 -8.37 -7.69 8.78
CA PHE A 32 -7.88 -7.10 7.53
C PHE A 32 -7.91 -5.58 7.62
N ILE A 33 -7.07 -4.94 6.82
CA ILE A 33 -7.10 -3.49 6.65
C ILE A 33 -7.96 -3.11 5.44
N ASP A 34 -8.56 -1.93 5.51
CA ASP A 34 -9.25 -1.34 4.37
C ASP A 34 -8.24 -0.69 3.42
N ASN A 35 -7.76 -1.50 2.46
CA ASN A 35 -6.80 -1.06 1.46
C ASN A 35 -7.37 -0.01 0.51
N GLU A 36 -8.67 -0.08 0.21
CA GLU A 36 -9.34 0.87 -0.68
C GLU A 36 -9.46 2.23 -0.01
N TYR A 37 -9.97 2.26 1.21
CA TYR A 37 -10.12 3.48 1.98
C TYR A 37 -8.77 4.17 2.26
N GLY A 38 -7.76 3.42 2.70
CA GLY A 38 -6.43 4.00 2.96
C GLY A 38 -5.80 4.62 1.71
N ALA A 39 -5.91 3.95 0.56
CA ALA A 39 -5.40 4.48 -0.70
C ALA A 39 -6.23 5.66 -1.23
N PHE A 40 -7.54 5.65 -1.00
CA PHE A 40 -8.43 6.77 -1.30
C PHE A 40 -8.00 8.02 -0.53
N GLU A 41 -7.84 7.94 0.79
CA GLU A 41 -7.44 9.08 1.62
C GLU A 41 -6.03 9.59 1.26
N ALA A 42 -5.08 8.70 1.00
CA ALA A 42 -3.74 9.09 0.56
C ALA A 42 -3.75 9.87 -0.76
N THR A 43 -4.50 9.39 -1.73
CA THR A 43 -4.60 10.02 -3.05
C THR A 43 -5.38 11.34 -2.97
N LYS A 44 -6.48 11.35 -2.22
CA LYS A 44 -7.27 12.55 -1.96
C LYS A 44 -6.43 13.65 -1.32
N LEU A 45 -5.59 13.31 -0.33
CA LEU A 45 -4.66 14.27 0.29
C LEU A 45 -3.75 14.93 -0.75
N LEU A 46 -3.18 14.15 -1.68
CA LEU A 46 -2.35 14.70 -2.76
C LEU A 46 -3.16 15.62 -3.68
N LEU A 47 -4.36 15.23 -4.08
CA LEU A 47 -5.25 16.02 -4.93
C LEU A 47 -5.67 17.33 -4.24
N GLU A 48 -6.00 17.32 -2.95
CA GLU A 48 -6.36 18.49 -2.15
C GLU A 48 -5.17 19.47 -1.98
N ASN A 49 -3.93 18.96 -2.06
CA ASN A 49 -2.72 19.77 -2.09
C ASN A 49 -2.30 20.24 -3.49
N GLY A 50 -3.16 20.08 -4.49
CA GLY A 50 -2.98 20.63 -5.83
C GLY A 50 -2.21 19.73 -6.80
N HIS A 51 -1.87 18.51 -6.40
CA HIS A 51 -1.24 17.54 -7.30
C HIS A 51 -2.31 16.84 -8.15
N SER A 52 -2.33 17.07 -9.46
CA SER A 52 -3.21 16.37 -10.41
C SER A 52 -2.48 15.30 -11.22
N ASN A 53 -1.17 15.46 -11.41
CA ASN A 53 -0.31 14.48 -12.08
C ASN A 53 0.41 13.63 -11.01
N ILE A 54 -0.31 12.61 -10.52
CA ILE A 54 0.15 11.72 -9.46
C ILE A 54 0.49 10.38 -10.09
N ALA A 55 1.72 9.90 -9.93
CA ALA A 55 2.09 8.55 -10.31
C ALA A 55 1.74 7.57 -9.19
N LEU A 56 1.07 6.47 -9.54
CA LEU A 56 0.82 5.36 -8.64
C LEU A 56 1.83 4.25 -8.88
N ILE A 57 2.59 3.88 -7.86
CA ILE A 57 3.39 2.64 -7.87
C ILE A 57 2.58 1.57 -7.13
N ALA A 58 1.72 0.88 -7.88
CA ALA A 58 0.81 -0.14 -7.39
C ALA A 58 1.53 -1.45 -7.10
N GLY A 59 0.93 -2.27 -6.24
CA GLY A 59 1.36 -3.66 -6.06
C GLY A 59 0.81 -4.59 -7.15
N PRO A 60 1.22 -5.89 -7.11
CA PRO A 60 0.75 -6.89 -8.07
C PRO A 60 -0.77 -7.01 -8.08
N THR A 61 -1.35 -7.02 -9.28
CA THR A 61 -2.81 -7.03 -9.49
C THR A 61 -3.49 -8.33 -9.04
N ASN A 62 -2.74 -9.41 -8.86
CA ASN A 62 -3.24 -10.69 -8.34
C ASN A 62 -3.35 -10.72 -6.80
N THR A 63 -2.95 -9.65 -6.09
CA THR A 63 -3.03 -9.52 -4.64
C THR A 63 -4.21 -8.64 -4.20
N VAL A 64 -4.76 -8.90 -3.01
CA VAL A 64 -5.83 -8.06 -2.43
C VAL A 64 -5.33 -6.62 -2.20
N PRO A 65 -4.15 -6.40 -1.55
CA PRO A 65 -3.63 -5.04 -1.38
C PRO A 65 -3.38 -4.32 -2.70
N GLY A 66 -2.80 -5.00 -3.70
CA GLY A 66 -2.52 -4.38 -5.00
C GLY A 66 -3.78 -3.88 -5.70
N ARG A 67 -4.84 -4.71 -5.74
CA ARG A 67 -6.13 -4.29 -6.33
C ARG A 67 -6.82 -3.22 -5.52
N GLY A 68 -6.88 -3.38 -4.19
CA GLY A 68 -7.59 -2.44 -3.31
C GLY A 68 -6.96 -1.06 -3.35
N ARG A 69 -5.62 -0.98 -3.24
CA ARG A 69 -4.92 0.31 -3.26
C ARG A 69 -5.02 1.01 -4.62
N ARG A 70 -4.96 0.25 -5.73
CA ARG A 70 -5.22 0.81 -7.07
C ARG A 70 -6.65 1.35 -7.18
N LYS A 71 -7.63 0.59 -6.67
CA LYS A 71 -9.03 1.03 -6.71
C LYS A 71 -9.24 2.31 -5.90
N GLY A 72 -8.70 2.38 -4.67
CA GLY A 72 -8.78 3.58 -3.84
C GLY A 72 -8.18 4.81 -4.52
N TYR A 73 -7.03 4.65 -5.20
CA TYR A 73 -6.44 5.72 -6.01
C TYR A 73 -7.42 6.21 -7.10
N GLN A 74 -7.99 5.30 -7.89
CA GLN A 74 -8.92 5.66 -8.95
C GLN A 74 -10.21 6.30 -8.40
N ASP A 75 -10.73 5.79 -7.28
CA ASP A 75 -11.94 6.32 -6.63
C ASP A 75 -11.73 7.75 -6.10
N ALA A 76 -10.52 8.09 -5.62
CA ALA A 76 -10.20 9.46 -5.19
C ALA A 76 -10.23 10.46 -6.35
N PHE A 77 -9.65 10.13 -7.50
CA PHE A 77 -9.74 10.95 -8.70
C PHE A 77 -11.18 11.14 -9.14
N LYS A 78 -11.96 10.05 -9.15
CA LYS A 78 -13.38 10.10 -9.49
C LYS A 78 -14.17 10.99 -8.52
N PHE A 79 -13.90 10.89 -7.23
CA PHE A 79 -14.54 11.72 -6.20
C PHE A 79 -14.25 13.21 -6.41
N MET A 80 -13.03 13.55 -6.81
CA MET A 80 -12.62 14.93 -7.09
C MET A 80 -13.02 15.41 -8.49
N ASN A 81 -13.69 14.57 -9.30
CA ASN A 81 -14.06 14.84 -10.69
C ASN A 81 -12.84 15.17 -11.58
N ILE A 82 -11.70 14.56 -11.32
CA ILE A 82 -10.47 14.67 -12.10
C ILE A 82 -10.29 13.37 -12.90
N PRO A 83 -9.97 13.43 -14.21
CA PRO A 83 -9.74 12.22 -14.99
C PRO A 83 -8.47 11.50 -14.51
N VAL A 84 -8.55 10.18 -14.40
CA VAL A 84 -7.37 9.35 -14.11
C VAL A 84 -6.50 9.23 -15.36
N ARG A 85 -5.21 9.43 -15.21
CA ARG A 85 -4.21 9.14 -16.22
C ARG A 85 -3.70 7.71 -16.02
N GLU A 86 -4.28 6.75 -16.76
CA GLU A 86 -3.96 5.32 -16.60
C GLU A 86 -2.47 5.02 -16.91
N GLU A 87 -1.82 5.82 -17.76
CA GLU A 87 -0.39 5.73 -18.05
C GLU A 87 0.51 6.06 -16.86
N LEU A 88 -0.02 6.72 -15.83
CA LEU A 88 0.68 6.99 -14.57
C LEU A 88 0.49 5.88 -13.50
N ILE A 89 -0.15 4.77 -13.86
CA ILE A 89 -0.33 3.62 -12.97
C ILE A 89 0.69 2.53 -13.32
N PHE A 90 1.71 2.40 -12.51
CA PHE A 90 2.80 1.44 -12.68
C PHE A 90 2.60 0.23 -11.75
N ASN A 91 2.79 -0.98 -12.28
CA ASN A 91 2.68 -2.20 -11.47
C ASN A 91 4.06 -2.62 -10.97
N GLY A 92 4.26 -2.55 -9.67
CA GLY A 92 5.43 -3.06 -8.98
C GLY A 92 5.19 -4.46 -8.40
N ASP A 93 6.23 -5.02 -7.78
CA ASP A 93 6.25 -6.36 -7.20
C ASP A 93 6.42 -6.37 -5.67
N PHE A 94 6.24 -5.21 -5.03
CA PHE A 94 6.48 -4.95 -3.61
C PHE A 94 7.96 -5.00 -3.19
N SER A 95 8.92 -4.97 -4.11
CA SER A 95 10.36 -4.90 -3.80
C SER A 95 10.90 -3.47 -3.82
N ILE A 96 12.02 -3.25 -3.14
CA ILE A 96 12.78 -1.99 -3.18
C ILE A 96 13.26 -1.71 -4.61
N THR A 97 13.76 -2.74 -5.29
CA THR A 97 14.26 -2.64 -6.67
C THR A 97 13.17 -2.16 -7.63
N SER A 98 11.98 -2.72 -7.52
CA SER A 98 10.82 -2.32 -8.34
C SER A 98 10.46 -0.85 -8.10
N GLY A 99 10.37 -0.43 -6.83
CA GLY A 99 10.11 0.98 -6.48
C GLY A 99 11.14 1.92 -7.09
N LYS A 100 12.43 1.58 -7.00
CA LYS A 100 13.54 2.35 -7.54
C LYS A 100 13.47 2.48 -9.07
N LEU A 101 13.32 1.36 -9.78
CA LEU A 101 13.28 1.35 -11.25
C LEU A 101 12.08 2.09 -11.80
N ILE A 102 10.89 1.92 -11.19
CA ILE A 102 9.68 2.63 -11.60
C ILE A 102 9.84 4.14 -11.36
N THR A 103 10.41 4.55 -10.22
CA THR A 103 10.65 5.97 -9.96
C THR A 103 11.59 6.60 -10.99
N ARG A 104 12.67 5.88 -11.36
CA ARG A 104 13.57 6.31 -12.44
C ARG A 104 12.85 6.50 -13.76
N HIS A 105 11.99 5.56 -14.13
CA HIS A 105 11.17 5.65 -15.34
C HIS A 105 10.21 6.87 -15.27
N ILE A 106 9.53 7.08 -14.14
CA ILE A 106 8.66 8.25 -13.93
C ILE A 106 9.43 9.54 -14.15
N LEU A 107 10.61 9.68 -13.54
CA LEU A 107 11.43 10.89 -13.67
C LEU A 107 11.94 11.15 -15.09
N ALA A 108 12.21 10.10 -15.85
CA ALA A 108 12.70 10.21 -17.22
C ALA A 108 11.60 10.54 -18.22
N ASP A 109 10.46 9.87 -18.15
CA ASP A 109 9.46 9.85 -19.21
C ASP A 109 8.19 10.65 -18.87
N TYR A 110 8.00 11.06 -17.60
CA TYR A 110 6.82 11.80 -17.13
C TYR A 110 7.24 13.04 -16.31
N PRO A 111 7.88 14.04 -16.94
CA PRO A 111 8.43 15.22 -16.24
C PRO A 111 7.35 16.13 -15.63
N ASP A 112 6.09 15.94 -15.98
CA ASP A 112 4.93 16.65 -15.45
C ASP A 112 4.35 16.01 -14.18
N VAL A 113 4.85 14.85 -13.76
CA VAL A 113 4.48 14.22 -12.48
C VAL A 113 5.06 15.02 -11.33
N THR A 114 4.20 15.41 -10.40
CA THR A 114 4.58 16.22 -9.21
C THR A 114 4.46 15.45 -7.91
N ALA A 115 3.83 14.28 -7.93
CA ALA A 115 3.66 13.44 -6.75
C ALA A 115 3.70 11.96 -7.09
N ILE A 116 4.17 11.15 -6.15
CA ILE A 116 4.15 9.69 -6.22
C ILE A 116 3.38 9.15 -5.00
N PHE A 117 2.42 8.25 -5.28
CA PHE A 117 1.82 7.39 -4.25
C PHE A 117 2.38 5.97 -4.40
N SER A 118 3.13 5.52 -3.40
CA SER A 118 3.77 4.21 -3.38
C SER A 118 3.02 3.24 -2.47
N CYS A 119 2.59 2.11 -3.02
CA CYS A 119 1.63 1.19 -2.41
C CYS A 119 2.23 0.19 -1.41
N ASN A 120 3.47 0.30 -1.00
CA ASN A 120 4.01 -0.42 0.16
C ASN A 120 5.34 0.17 0.63
N ASN A 121 5.77 -0.21 1.83
CA ASN A 121 6.98 0.31 2.47
C ASN A 121 8.27 0.01 1.67
N HIS A 122 8.45 -1.17 1.11
CA HIS A 122 9.65 -1.49 0.35
C HIS A 122 9.75 -0.67 -0.95
N MET A 123 8.66 -0.56 -1.72
CA MET A 123 8.68 0.29 -2.92
C MET A 123 8.88 1.75 -2.54
N THR A 124 8.31 2.21 -1.41
CA THR A 124 8.54 3.57 -0.91
C THR A 124 10.02 3.83 -0.59
N LEU A 125 10.72 2.85 0.01
CA LEU A 125 12.19 2.94 0.18
C LEU A 125 12.93 3.02 -1.16
N GLY A 126 12.48 2.27 -2.17
CA GLY A 126 13.00 2.36 -3.52
C GLY A 126 12.82 3.74 -4.14
N CYS A 127 11.63 4.34 -3.98
CA CYS A 127 11.34 5.71 -4.42
C CYS A 127 12.28 6.72 -3.76
N ILE A 128 12.40 6.67 -2.43
CA ILE A 128 13.28 7.56 -1.67
C ILE A 128 14.73 7.42 -2.15
N SER A 129 15.21 6.18 -2.31
CA SER A 129 16.57 5.91 -2.80
C SER A 129 16.83 6.55 -4.15
N GLU A 130 15.93 6.40 -5.12
CA GLU A 130 16.11 6.98 -6.46
C GLU A 130 16.05 8.49 -6.43
N LEU A 131 15.07 9.08 -5.72
CA LEU A 131 14.93 10.53 -5.60
C LEU A 131 16.20 11.16 -4.99
N MET A 132 16.77 10.53 -3.97
CA MET A 132 18.03 10.96 -3.35
C MET A 132 19.21 10.86 -4.32
N GLU A 133 19.32 9.78 -5.09
CA GLU A 133 20.43 9.59 -6.04
C GLU A 133 20.44 10.67 -7.13
N VAL A 134 19.27 11.13 -7.56
CA VAL A 134 19.15 12.20 -8.56
C VAL A 134 19.08 13.61 -7.93
N GLY A 135 19.23 13.71 -6.61
CA GLY A 135 19.25 14.99 -5.89
C GLY A 135 17.89 15.68 -5.75
N LYS A 136 16.78 14.96 -5.94
CA LYS A 136 15.42 15.46 -5.75
C LYS A 136 15.03 15.47 -4.28
N LYS A 137 14.48 16.57 -3.81
CA LYS A 137 14.01 16.73 -2.43
C LYS A 137 12.55 16.32 -2.28
N ILE A 138 12.26 15.67 -1.17
CA ILE A 138 10.89 15.32 -0.74
C ILE A 138 10.55 16.26 0.42
N PRO A 139 9.43 16.99 0.38
CA PRO A 139 8.41 17.02 -0.69
C PRO A 139 8.66 18.08 -1.78
N ASP A 140 9.70 18.92 -1.69
CA ASP A 140 9.85 20.16 -2.46
C ASP A 140 9.86 19.95 -3.98
N ASP A 141 10.62 18.94 -4.46
CA ASP A 141 10.75 18.63 -5.89
C ASP A 141 9.80 17.50 -6.33
N MET A 142 9.40 16.64 -5.38
CA MET A 142 8.50 15.52 -5.61
C MET A 142 7.77 15.18 -4.32
N ALA A 143 6.46 15.34 -4.28
CA ALA A 143 5.67 14.86 -3.17
C ALA A 143 5.64 13.33 -3.15
N LEU A 144 5.75 12.72 -1.97
CA LEU A 144 5.73 11.27 -1.82
C LEU A 144 4.80 10.89 -0.66
N VAL A 145 3.85 10.02 -0.96
CA VAL A 145 3.03 9.35 0.05
C VAL A 145 3.26 7.85 -0.03
N GLY A 146 3.50 7.23 1.12
CA GLY A 146 3.70 5.80 1.24
C GLY A 146 2.48 5.07 1.81
N PHE A 147 2.45 3.76 1.65
CA PHE A 147 1.56 2.86 2.37
C PHE A 147 2.39 1.99 3.29
N ASP A 148 1.97 1.87 4.55
CA ASP A 148 2.69 1.27 5.68
C ASP A 148 3.81 2.17 6.26
N ASP A 149 3.91 2.19 7.59
CA ASP A 149 4.94 2.96 8.31
C ASP A 149 6.35 2.43 8.01
N LEU A 150 7.27 3.36 7.99
CA LEU A 150 8.69 3.14 7.73
C LEU A 150 9.52 3.67 8.92
N PRO A 151 9.72 2.89 9.98
CA PRO A 151 10.48 3.34 11.15
C PRO A 151 11.88 3.85 10.82
N LEU A 152 12.53 3.27 9.79
CA LEU A 152 13.85 3.71 9.32
C LEU A 152 13.87 5.15 8.80
N VAL A 153 12.79 5.60 8.18
CA VAL A 153 12.71 6.97 7.62
C VAL A 153 12.70 8.01 8.75
N LYS A 154 12.14 7.66 9.91
CA LYS A 154 12.15 8.52 11.11
C LYS A 154 13.57 8.74 11.64
N ILE A 155 14.48 7.77 11.48
CA ILE A 155 15.88 7.88 11.92
C ILE A 155 16.64 8.94 11.10
N PHE A 156 16.29 9.11 9.84
CA PHE A 156 16.92 10.09 8.93
C PHE A 156 16.23 11.45 8.93
N HIS A 157 15.35 11.73 9.91
CA HIS A 157 14.57 12.97 10.01
C HIS A 157 13.71 13.30 8.77
N TYR A 158 13.45 12.35 7.91
CA TYR A 158 12.49 12.53 6.83
C TYR A 158 11.07 12.49 7.38
N GLN A 159 10.34 13.57 7.17
CA GLN A 159 8.88 13.57 7.41
C GLN A 159 8.19 13.01 6.18
N LEU A 160 7.89 11.74 6.20
CA LEU A 160 7.14 11.06 5.13
C LEU A 160 5.68 10.89 5.56
N THR A 161 4.77 11.34 4.71
CA THR A 161 3.35 11.03 4.87
C THR A 161 3.09 9.58 4.48
N VAL A 162 2.43 8.84 5.36
CA VAL A 162 2.11 7.43 5.11
C VAL A 162 0.68 7.10 5.53
N VAL A 163 0.09 6.13 4.86
CA VAL A 163 -1.08 5.42 5.37
C VAL A 163 -0.58 4.41 6.40
N ASP A 164 -0.76 4.73 7.67
CA ASP A 164 -0.34 3.83 8.74
C ASP A 164 -1.42 2.79 9.06
N ARG A 165 -0.97 1.58 9.34
CA ARG A 165 -1.79 0.51 9.89
C ARG A 165 -1.22 0.11 11.25
N SER A 166 -2.03 0.17 12.28
CA SER A 166 -1.62 -0.27 13.60
C SER A 166 -1.45 -1.79 13.65
N SER A 167 -0.22 -2.27 13.44
CA SER A 167 0.11 -3.71 13.58
C SER A 167 -0.22 -4.23 14.99
N ARG A 168 -0.10 -3.35 16.00
CA ARG A 168 -0.50 -3.65 17.40
C ARG A 168 -1.99 -3.91 17.53
N GLU A 169 -2.82 -3.04 16.93
CA GLU A 169 -4.27 -3.18 16.96
C GLU A 169 -4.72 -4.43 16.17
N MET A 170 -4.12 -4.67 15.02
CA MET A 170 -4.40 -5.89 14.23
C MET A 170 -4.09 -7.16 15.05
N GLY A 171 -2.93 -7.19 15.72
CA GLY A 171 -2.55 -8.31 16.59
C GLY A 171 -3.51 -8.48 17.76
N TYR A 172 -3.92 -7.38 18.40
CA TYR A 172 -4.89 -7.41 19.50
C TYR A 172 -6.26 -7.97 19.04
N GLN A 173 -6.78 -7.48 17.92
CA GLN A 173 -8.05 -7.95 17.38
C GLN A 173 -7.97 -9.42 16.92
N ALA A 174 -6.85 -9.86 16.35
CA ALA A 174 -6.63 -11.24 15.96
C ALA A 174 -6.65 -12.17 17.19
N MET A 175 -5.96 -11.80 18.27
CA MET A 175 -5.96 -12.57 19.50
C MET A 175 -7.32 -12.59 20.21
N LYS A 176 -8.04 -11.47 20.17
CA LYS A 176 -9.42 -11.38 20.70
C LYS A 176 -10.36 -12.31 19.92
N LEU A 177 -10.22 -12.35 18.59
CA LEU A 177 -11.00 -13.24 17.73
C LEU A 177 -10.66 -14.71 18.00
N MET A 178 -9.37 -15.04 18.07
CA MET A 178 -8.89 -16.39 18.43
C MET A 178 -9.42 -16.84 19.79
N SER A 179 -9.36 -15.97 20.81
CA SER A 179 -9.87 -16.28 22.15
C SER A 179 -11.37 -16.59 22.17
N LYS A 180 -12.15 -15.90 21.31
CA LYS A 180 -13.59 -16.22 21.16
C LYS A 180 -13.78 -17.60 20.54
N MET A 181 -13.02 -17.93 19.50
CA MET A 181 -13.11 -19.23 18.83
C MET A 181 -12.72 -20.41 19.70
N LEU A 182 -11.81 -20.20 20.67
CA LEU A 182 -11.38 -21.23 21.62
C LEU A 182 -12.37 -21.44 22.78
N LYS A 183 -13.25 -20.49 23.05
CA LYS A 183 -14.24 -20.58 24.15
C LYS A 183 -15.58 -21.17 23.72
N GLY A 184 -15.80 -21.30 22.41
CA GLY A 184 -17.05 -21.81 21.81
C GLY A 184 -18.01 -20.65 21.60
#